data_415186ab6c99ff0497e6d205415dd9a6
#
_entry.id   415186ab6c99ff0497e6d205415dd9a6
#
_cell.length_a   1.000
_cell.length_b   1.000
_cell.length_c   1.000
_cell.angle_alpha   90.00
_cell.angle_beta   90.00
_cell.angle_gamma   90.00
#
_symmetry.space_group_name_H-M   'P 1'
#
loop_
_entity.id
_entity.type
_entity.pdbx_description
1 polymer ?
#
loop_
_entity_poly.entity_id
_entity_poly.type
_entity_poly.pdbx_seq_one_letter_code
_entity_poly.pdbx_strand_id
1 'polypeptide(L)'
;AIFFLGRGRSFRTNRSDTLVRAETRQFTLTGRIDTSGVSQPIGMRVTSEGIEARFAGRAVSGLAELATRLPVQAIDPEVHRLVDGGPQERRRYLDWGVFHVEPRFVDHWRRYQRALRQHNAALRTGQAPQLVRAWDPELLEAAEIVASHRERYLARLRTAVGSVGQRLLGLEIDLGLSRGWSAERSLNEALEASFARDRERGLTHAGP
;
A
#
# COMPACT_ATOMS: atom_id res chain seq x y z
N ALA A 1 15.14 -7.03 12.82
CA ALA A 1 14.54 -6.28 13.95
C ALA A 1 13.99 -4.92 13.47
N ILE A 2 14.82 -3.99 12.94
CA ILE A 2 14.40 -2.62 12.55
C ILE A 2 13.24 -2.65 11.56
N PHE A 3 13.35 -3.42 10.47
CA PHE A 3 12.28 -3.56 9.48
C PHE A 3 10.98 -4.08 10.12
N PHE A 4 11.07 -5.04 11.04
CA PHE A 4 9.89 -5.56 11.72
C PHE A 4 9.26 -4.51 12.63
N LEU A 5 10.04 -3.73 13.37
CA LEU A 5 9.53 -2.61 14.19
C LEU A 5 8.78 -1.56 13.35
N GLY A 6 9.26 -1.23 12.15
CA GLY A 6 8.61 -0.23 11.28
C GLY A 6 7.47 -0.78 10.43
N ARG A 7 7.41 -2.09 10.18
CA ARG A 7 6.46 -2.68 9.21
C ARG A 7 5.54 -3.75 9.81
N GLY A 8 5.79 -4.23 11.03
CA GLY A 8 5.04 -5.31 11.66
C GLY A 8 5.16 -6.67 10.97
N ARG A 9 6.13 -6.82 10.06
CA ARG A 9 6.36 -8.06 9.32
C ARG A 9 7.84 -8.24 8.97
N SER A 10 8.23 -9.47 8.68
CA SER A 10 9.55 -9.76 8.13
C SER A 10 9.58 -9.52 6.62
N PHE A 11 10.75 -9.14 6.07
CA PHE A 11 10.99 -9.15 4.63
C PHE A 11 11.48 -10.52 4.13
N ARG A 12 11.85 -11.43 5.05
CA ARG A 12 12.36 -12.78 4.71
C ARG A 12 11.28 -13.86 4.74
N THR A 13 10.22 -13.67 5.54
CA THR A 13 9.15 -14.66 5.72
C THR A 13 7.82 -13.96 5.99
N ASN A 14 6.75 -14.51 5.46
CA ASN A 14 5.39 -14.08 5.76
C ASN A 14 4.83 -14.73 7.05
N ARG A 15 5.57 -15.68 7.63
CA ARG A 15 5.18 -16.43 8.82
C ARG A 15 5.91 -15.89 10.03
N SER A 16 5.22 -15.15 10.90
CA SER A 16 5.80 -14.57 12.12
C SER A 16 6.16 -15.64 13.16
N ASP A 17 5.48 -16.78 13.15
CA ASP A 17 5.75 -17.92 14.03
C ASP A 17 7.17 -18.50 13.82
N THR A 18 7.68 -18.47 12.59
CA THR A 18 9.05 -18.95 12.30
C THR A 18 10.16 -18.05 12.87
N LEU A 19 9.80 -16.85 13.35
CA LEU A 19 10.74 -15.92 13.98
C LEU A 19 10.79 -16.10 15.51
N VAL A 20 9.87 -16.87 16.06
CA VAL A 20 9.82 -17.18 17.48
C VAL A 20 10.86 -18.27 17.77
N ARG A 21 11.69 -18.04 18.81
CA ARG A 21 12.68 -19.02 19.25
C ARG A 21 11.99 -20.32 19.66
N ALA A 22 12.60 -21.46 19.34
CA ALA A 22 12.15 -22.75 19.82
C ALA A 22 11.93 -22.71 21.35
N GLU A 23 10.88 -23.40 21.81
CA GLU A 23 10.47 -23.48 23.22
C GLU A 23 9.92 -22.17 23.82
N THR A 24 9.78 -21.09 23.03
CA THR A 24 9.10 -19.86 23.44
C THR A 24 7.79 -19.66 22.67
N ARG A 25 6.88 -18.82 23.20
CA ARG A 25 5.59 -18.53 22.55
C ARG A 25 5.49 -17.11 22.00
N GLN A 26 6.54 -16.33 22.19
CA GLN A 26 6.57 -14.92 21.79
C GLN A 26 7.99 -14.43 21.61
N PHE A 27 8.10 -13.29 20.92
CA PHE A 27 9.30 -12.47 20.96
C PHE A 27 8.94 -11.00 21.15
N THR A 28 9.89 -10.23 21.68
CA THR A 28 9.75 -8.80 21.88
C THR A 28 10.90 -8.08 21.20
N LEU A 29 10.59 -7.01 20.50
CA LEU A 29 11.56 -6.09 19.92
C LEU A 29 11.40 -4.74 20.61
N THR A 30 12.53 -4.14 20.99
CA THR A 30 12.57 -2.79 21.56
C THR A 30 13.63 -1.96 20.86
N GLY A 31 13.41 -0.67 20.81
CA GLY A 31 14.34 0.31 20.24
C GLY A 31 14.04 1.72 20.72
N ARG A 32 14.83 2.66 20.25
CA ARG A 32 14.59 4.09 20.43
C ARG A 32 14.64 4.77 19.06
N ILE A 33 13.78 5.75 18.87
CA ILE A 33 13.75 6.60 17.68
C ILE A 33 14.13 8.00 18.14
N ASP A 34 15.20 8.53 17.55
CA ASP A 34 15.64 9.88 17.79
C ASP A 34 15.16 10.78 16.65
N THR A 35 14.33 11.75 16.97
CA THR A 35 13.80 12.72 16.00
C THR A 35 13.95 14.12 16.57
N SER A 36 14.68 14.98 15.86
CA SER A 36 14.87 16.38 16.24
C SER A 36 15.34 16.56 17.71
N GLY A 37 16.24 15.67 18.19
CA GLY A 37 16.80 15.70 19.53
C GLY A 37 15.91 15.08 20.62
N VAL A 38 14.74 14.54 20.26
CA VAL A 38 13.86 13.84 21.21
C VAL A 38 13.97 12.32 20.97
N SER A 39 14.38 11.59 22.00
CA SER A 39 14.53 10.13 21.98
C SER A 39 13.29 9.46 22.55
N GLN A 40 12.58 8.70 21.75
CA GLN A 40 11.32 8.05 22.13
C GLN A 40 11.43 6.52 22.03
N PRO A 41 10.98 5.76 23.05
CA PRO A 41 11.00 4.31 23.01
C PRO A 41 9.93 3.77 22.04
N ILE A 42 10.30 2.75 21.28
CA ILE A 42 9.41 1.92 20.47
C ILE A 42 9.55 0.46 20.91
N GLY A 43 8.43 -0.25 21.00
CA GLY A 43 8.42 -1.65 21.35
C GLY A 43 7.31 -2.41 20.64
N MET A 44 7.57 -3.70 20.41
CA MET A 44 6.61 -4.60 19.79
C MET A 44 6.72 -5.99 20.41
N ARG A 45 5.60 -6.56 20.83
CA ARG A 45 5.47 -7.95 21.26
C ARG A 45 4.69 -8.71 20.20
N VAL A 46 5.20 -9.86 19.82
CA VAL A 46 4.58 -10.76 18.84
C VAL A 46 4.29 -12.08 19.50
N THR A 47 3.03 -12.49 19.46
CA THR A 47 2.52 -13.76 20.00
C THR A 47 1.76 -14.51 18.92
N SER A 48 1.26 -15.72 19.22
CA SER A 48 0.31 -16.45 18.35
C SER A 48 -1.01 -15.72 18.14
N GLU A 49 -1.40 -14.84 19.09
CA GLU A 49 -2.66 -14.09 19.04
C GLU A 49 -2.56 -12.79 18.22
N GLY A 50 -1.33 -12.31 17.98
CA GLY A 50 -1.12 -11.10 17.20
C GLY A 50 0.08 -10.27 17.63
N ILE A 51 0.03 -9.00 17.22
CA ILE A 51 1.08 -8.02 17.46
C ILE A 51 0.56 -6.92 18.36
N GLU A 52 1.18 -6.74 19.50
CA GLU A 52 1.01 -5.58 20.37
C GLU A 52 2.19 -4.63 20.19
N ALA A 53 1.89 -3.34 20.00
CA ALA A 53 2.94 -2.36 19.81
C ALA A 53 2.73 -1.12 20.68
N ARG A 54 3.86 -0.50 21.08
CA ARG A 54 3.88 0.73 21.87
C ARG A 54 4.87 1.72 21.28
N PHE A 55 4.50 2.99 21.34
CA PHE A 55 5.36 4.12 21.02
C PHE A 55 5.28 5.17 22.12
N ALA A 56 6.42 5.69 22.58
CA ALA A 56 6.52 6.64 23.70
C ALA A 56 5.72 6.20 24.93
N GLY A 57 5.72 4.88 25.25
CA GLY A 57 5.03 4.30 26.40
C GLY A 57 3.52 4.05 26.19
N ARG A 58 2.91 4.52 25.09
CA ARG A 58 1.49 4.36 24.79
C ARG A 58 1.25 3.24 23.80
N ALA A 59 0.16 2.50 23.94
CA ALA A 59 -0.28 1.55 22.93
C ALA A 59 -0.62 2.30 21.64
N VAL A 60 -0.21 1.76 20.49
CA VAL A 60 -0.54 2.32 19.18
C VAL A 60 -1.83 1.71 18.66
N SER A 61 -2.59 2.48 17.89
CA SER A 61 -3.88 2.06 17.32
C SER A 61 -3.74 1.02 16.20
N GLY A 62 -2.51 0.84 15.68
CA GLY A 62 -2.21 -0.14 14.64
C GLY A 62 -0.82 0.05 14.03
N LEU A 63 -0.43 -0.93 13.21
CA LEU A 63 0.90 -0.93 12.57
C LEU A 63 1.13 0.27 11.63
N ALA A 64 0.06 0.86 11.09
CA ALA A 64 0.16 2.05 10.25
C ALA A 64 0.73 3.26 11.03
N GLU A 65 0.36 3.41 12.31
CA GLU A 65 0.91 4.45 13.17
C GLU A 65 2.41 4.27 13.40
N LEU A 66 2.87 3.04 13.61
CA LEU A 66 4.31 2.75 13.72
C LEU A 66 5.05 3.03 12.42
N ALA A 67 4.46 2.65 11.28
CA ALA A 67 5.07 2.85 9.99
C ALA A 67 5.29 4.35 9.68
N THR A 68 4.41 5.25 10.14
CA THR A 68 4.63 6.69 10.01
C THR A 68 5.75 7.21 10.93
N ARG A 69 5.95 6.59 12.10
CA ARG A 69 7.01 6.98 13.04
C ARG A 69 8.39 6.44 12.66
N LEU A 70 8.41 5.26 12.08
CA LEU A 70 9.63 4.57 11.65
C LEU A 70 9.48 4.10 10.19
N PRO A 71 9.62 5.03 9.22
CA PRO A 71 9.58 4.68 7.80
C PRO A 71 10.83 3.88 7.44
N VAL A 72 10.64 2.59 7.15
CA VAL A 72 11.75 1.66 6.83
C VAL A 72 11.54 1.08 5.45
N GLN A 73 12.57 1.17 4.61
CA GLN A 73 12.67 0.48 3.33
C GLN A 73 13.86 -0.49 3.38
N ALA A 74 13.63 -1.72 2.95
CA ALA A 74 14.70 -2.68 2.73
C ALA A 74 15.03 -2.73 1.24
N ILE A 75 16.31 -2.72 0.92
CA ILE A 75 16.84 -3.03 -0.41
C ILE A 75 17.45 -4.41 -0.29
N ASP A 76 16.86 -5.39 -0.93
CA ASP A 76 17.27 -6.78 -0.93
C ASP A 76 17.46 -7.28 -2.37
N PRO A 77 17.96 -8.49 -2.61
CA PRO A 77 18.11 -9.03 -3.96
C PRO A 77 16.83 -9.10 -4.78
N GLU A 78 15.65 -9.09 -4.16
CA GLU A 78 14.35 -9.10 -4.82
C GLU A 78 13.92 -7.72 -5.35
N VAL A 79 14.70 -6.66 -5.12
CA VAL A 79 14.38 -5.29 -5.55
C VAL A 79 14.18 -5.18 -7.08
N HIS A 80 14.82 -6.07 -7.87
CA HIS A 80 14.63 -6.14 -9.33
C HIS A 80 13.17 -6.35 -9.73
N ARG A 81 12.33 -6.93 -8.84
CA ARG A 81 10.89 -7.10 -9.07
C ARG A 81 10.12 -5.79 -9.27
N LEU A 82 10.69 -4.64 -8.90
CA LEU A 82 10.11 -3.35 -9.25
C LEU A 82 10.18 -3.10 -10.75
N VAL A 83 11.17 -3.65 -11.44
CA VAL A 83 11.41 -3.47 -12.88
C VAL A 83 10.74 -4.59 -13.66
N ASP A 84 11.09 -5.85 -13.39
CA ASP A 84 10.67 -7.03 -14.16
C ASP A 84 9.35 -7.66 -13.63
N GLY A 85 8.95 -7.32 -12.40
CA GLY A 85 7.72 -7.81 -11.80
C GLY A 85 6.45 -7.16 -12.35
N GLY A 86 5.30 -7.70 -11.91
CA GLY A 86 3.98 -7.24 -12.32
C GLY A 86 3.60 -5.85 -11.81
N PRO A 87 2.53 -5.24 -12.36
CA PRO A 87 2.06 -3.91 -11.94
C PRO A 87 1.73 -3.81 -10.44
N GLN A 88 1.40 -4.93 -9.81
CA GLN A 88 1.06 -4.97 -8.38
C GLN A 88 2.25 -4.59 -7.48
N GLU A 89 3.48 -5.02 -7.83
CA GLU A 89 4.68 -4.69 -7.06
C GLU A 89 4.97 -3.18 -7.15
N ARG A 90 4.86 -2.61 -8.35
CA ARG A 90 5.03 -1.16 -8.57
C ARG A 90 3.97 -0.34 -7.85
N ARG A 91 2.68 -0.77 -7.86
CA ARG A 91 1.62 -0.11 -7.10
C ARG A 91 1.87 -0.17 -5.60
N ARG A 92 2.31 -1.29 -5.05
CA ARG A 92 2.66 -1.41 -3.63
C ARG A 92 3.78 -0.45 -3.23
N TYR A 93 4.81 -0.33 -4.07
CA TYR A 93 5.91 0.60 -3.84
C TYR A 93 5.41 2.05 -3.85
N LEU A 94 4.62 2.40 -4.86
CA LEU A 94 4.02 3.74 -4.99
C LEU A 94 3.12 4.07 -3.79
N ASP A 95 2.21 3.17 -3.43
CA ASP A 95 1.31 3.33 -2.28
C ASP A 95 2.07 3.48 -0.96
N TRP A 96 3.15 2.73 -0.79
CA TRP A 96 4.02 2.88 0.36
C TRP A 96 4.63 4.28 0.43
N GLY A 97 5.12 4.80 -0.68
CA GLY A 97 5.66 6.17 -0.73
C GLY A 97 4.60 7.24 -0.46
N VAL A 98 3.43 7.12 -1.08
CA VAL A 98 2.29 8.03 -0.85
C VAL A 98 1.89 8.02 0.63
N PHE A 99 1.77 6.85 1.24
CA PHE A 99 1.42 6.69 2.66
C PHE A 99 2.32 7.50 3.60
N HIS A 100 3.62 7.61 3.30
CA HIS A 100 4.57 8.32 4.16
C HIS A 100 4.56 9.84 3.99
N VAL A 101 3.99 10.36 2.90
CA VAL A 101 3.94 11.80 2.62
C VAL A 101 2.54 12.39 2.71
N GLU A 102 1.50 11.55 2.69
CA GLU A 102 0.10 11.94 2.69
C GLU A 102 -0.66 11.25 3.84
N PRO A 103 -0.83 11.89 4.99
CA PRO A 103 -1.38 11.25 6.19
C PRO A 103 -2.79 10.64 6.01
N ARG A 104 -3.62 11.25 5.13
CA ARG A 104 -4.99 10.79 4.86
C ARG A 104 -5.09 9.70 3.78
N PHE A 105 -4.00 9.40 3.11
CA PHE A 105 -4.01 8.43 2.00
C PHE A 105 -4.53 7.06 2.43
N VAL A 106 -4.12 6.57 3.60
CA VAL A 106 -4.49 5.23 4.07
C VAL A 106 -6.00 5.07 4.24
N ASP A 107 -6.71 6.12 4.64
CA ASP A 107 -8.15 6.06 4.85
C ASP A 107 -8.88 5.99 3.51
N HIS A 108 -8.49 6.80 2.53
CA HIS A 108 -9.03 6.75 1.17
C HIS A 108 -8.69 5.43 0.48
N TRP A 109 -7.47 4.92 0.66
CA TRP A 109 -7.05 3.63 0.13
C TRP A 109 -7.87 2.48 0.73
N ARG A 110 -8.16 2.50 2.04
CA ARG A 110 -9.02 1.51 2.70
C ARG A 110 -10.46 1.58 2.20
N ARG A 111 -11.00 2.78 2.00
CA ARG A 111 -12.33 2.98 1.41
C ARG A 111 -12.38 2.38 0.00
N TYR A 112 -11.44 2.74 -0.86
CA TYR A 112 -11.31 2.19 -2.20
C TYR A 112 -11.23 0.65 -2.18
N GLN A 113 -10.34 0.07 -1.39
CA GLN A 113 -10.18 -1.38 -1.29
C GLN A 113 -11.43 -2.09 -0.77
N ARG A 114 -12.18 -1.46 0.12
CA ARG A 114 -13.45 -1.98 0.62
C ARG A 114 -14.52 -1.96 -0.48
N ALA A 115 -14.72 -0.84 -1.12
CA ALA A 115 -15.69 -0.69 -2.21
C ALA A 115 -15.39 -1.67 -3.36
N LEU A 116 -14.13 -1.75 -3.79
CA LEU A 116 -13.68 -2.69 -4.82
C LEU A 116 -13.95 -4.16 -4.46
N ARG A 117 -13.67 -4.56 -3.20
CA ARG A 117 -13.97 -5.93 -2.76
C ARG A 117 -15.46 -6.24 -2.78
N GLN A 118 -16.31 -5.30 -2.37
CA GLN A 118 -17.76 -5.47 -2.37
C GLN A 118 -18.31 -5.51 -3.80
N HIS A 119 -17.88 -4.59 -4.66
CA HIS A 119 -18.22 -4.56 -6.07
C HIS A 119 -17.82 -5.89 -6.76
N ASN A 120 -16.60 -6.35 -6.57
CA ASN A 120 -16.14 -7.64 -7.11
C ASN A 120 -16.89 -8.85 -6.50
N ALA A 121 -17.28 -8.79 -5.24
CA ALA A 121 -18.09 -9.84 -4.62
C ALA A 121 -19.48 -9.91 -5.26
N ALA A 122 -20.13 -8.76 -5.48
CA ALA A 122 -21.41 -8.68 -6.15
C ALA A 122 -21.35 -9.19 -7.60
N LEU A 123 -20.27 -8.87 -8.34
CA LEU A 123 -20.02 -9.41 -9.68
C LEU A 123 -19.89 -10.94 -9.67
N ARG A 124 -19.05 -11.51 -8.79
CA ARG A 124 -18.81 -12.96 -8.71
C ARG A 124 -20.05 -13.76 -8.31
N THR A 125 -20.90 -13.19 -7.49
CA THR A 125 -22.15 -13.84 -7.04
C THR A 125 -23.31 -13.63 -8.02
N GLY A 126 -23.09 -12.98 -9.16
CA GLY A 126 -24.09 -12.76 -10.20
C GLY A 126 -25.25 -11.88 -9.75
N GLN A 127 -25.03 -10.94 -8.83
CA GLN A 127 -26.08 -10.06 -8.33
C GLN A 127 -26.70 -9.23 -9.46
N ALA A 128 -27.92 -8.76 -9.23
CA ALA A 128 -28.60 -7.86 -10.18
C ALA A 128 -27.73 -6.60 -10.44
N PRO A 129 -27.72 -6.06 -11.66
CA PRO A 129 -26.90 -4.90 -12.03
C PRO A 129 -27.01 -3.73 -11.05
N GLN A 130 -28.22 -3.47 -10.56
CA GLN A 130 -28.49 -2.37 -9.61
C GLN A 130 -27.75 -2.55 -8.28
N LEU A 131 -27.62 -3.79 -7.80
CA LEU A 131 -26.90 -4.12 -6.56
C LEU A 131 -25.38 -4.03 -6.73
N VAL A 132 -24.87 -4.37 -7.91
CA VAL A 132 -23.45 -4.17 -8.24
C VAL A 132 -23.15 -2.67 -8.27
N ARG A 133 -23.94 -1.90 -9.01
CA ARG A 133 -23.77 -0.45 -9.19
C ARG A 133 -24.01 0.37 -7.92
N ALA A 134 -24.66 -0.19 -6.91
CA ALA A 134 -24.81 0.47 -5.62
C ALA A 134 -23.46 0.80 -4.95
N TRP A 135 -22.38 0.11 -5.36
CA TRP A 135 -21.02 0.38 -4.89
C TRP A 135 -20.25 1.40 -5.72
N ASP A 136 -20.74 1.79 -6.91
CA ASP A 136 -20.03 2.68 -7.82
C ASP A 136 -19.76 4.07 -7.21
N PRO A 137 -20.68 4.75 -6.53
CA PRO A 137 -20.39 6.06 -5.97
C PRO A 137 -19.19 6.07 -5.02
N GLU A 138 -19.14 5.10 -4.08
CA GLU A 138 -18.03 4.97 -3.13
C GLU A 138 -16.73 4.56 -3.83
N LEU A 139 -16.83 3.66 -4.82
CA LEU A 139 -15.70 3.19 -5.61
C LEU A 139 -15.09 4.33 -6.42
N LEU A 140 -15.94 5.13 -7.12
CA LEU A 140 -15.52 6.25 -7.95
C LEU A 140 -14.82 7.32 -7.11
N GLU A 141 -15.46 7.80 -6.04
CA GLU A 141 -14.90 8.83 -5.19
C GLU A 141 -13.54 8.41 -4.61
N ALA A 142 -13.48 7.23 -4.01
CA ALA A 142 -12.26 6.76 -3.38
C ALA A 142 -11.13 6.47 -4.40
N ALA A 143 -11.46 5.95 -5.58
CA ALA A 143 -10.52 5.67 -6.66
C ALA A 143 -9.88 6.95 -7.22
N GLU A 144 -10.68 7.99 -7.49
CA GLU A 144 -10.18 9.28 -7.97
C GLU A 144 -9.21 9.93 -6.97
N ILE A 145 -9.54 9.88 -5.67
CA ILE A 145 -8.66 10.40 -4.62
C ILE A 145 -7.35 9.62 -4.58
N VAL A 146 -7.41 8.28 -4.63
CA VAL A 146 -6.20 7.43 -4.65
C VAL A 146 -5.34 7.72 -5.87
N ALA A 147 -5.94 7.83 -7.06
CA ALA A 147 -5.23 8.15 -8.29
C ALA A 147 -4.54 9.52 -8.21
N SER A 148 -5.24 10.54 -7.72
CA SER A 148 -4.69 11.89 -7.55
C SER A 148 -3.50 11.92 -6.58
N HIS A 149 -3.57 11.20 -5.48
CA HIS A 149 -2.43 11.08 -4.55
C HIS A 149 -1.21 10.42 -5.20
N ARG A 150 -1.44 9.32 -5.94
CA ARG A 150 -0.37 8.62 -6.67
C ARG A 150 0.30 9.51 -7.71
N GLU A 151 -0.47 10.30 -8.47
CA GLU A 151 0.08 11.22 -9.47
C GLU A 151 0.94 12.32 -8.85
N ARG A 152 0.44 12.97 -7.79
CA ARG A 152 1.22 13.99 -7.08
C ARG A 152 2.52 13.44 -6.52
N TYR A 153 2.48 12.25 -5.94
CA TYR A 153 3.69 11.59 -5.44
C TYR A 153 4.65 11.22 -6.58
N LEU A 154 4.13 10.65 -7.67
CA LEU A 154 4.95 10.28 -8.83
C LEU A 154 5.64 11.49 -9.45
N ALA A 155 4.98 12.63 -9.54
CA ALA A 155 5.60 13.86 -10.05
C ALA A 155 6.85 14.24 -9.23
N ARG A 156 6.80 14.10 -7.91
CA ARG A 156 7.96 14.31 -7.02
C ARG A 156 9.01 13.22 -7.19
N LEU A 157 8.59 11.96 -7.31
CA LEU A 157 9.47 10.81 -7.48
C LEU A 157 10.25 10.88 -8.80
N ARG A 158 9.64 11.33 -9.89
CA ARG A 158 10.30 11.53 -11.20
C ARG A 158 11.56 12.37 -11.09
N THR A 159 11.49 13.51 -10.40
CA THR A 159 12.64 14.40 -10.21
C THR A 159 13.79 13.68 -9.49
N ALA A 160 13.46 12.96 -8.40
CA ALA A 160 14.46 12.23 -7.63
C ALA A 160 15.09 11.07 -8.44
N VAL A 161 14.25 10.28 -9.13
CA VAL A 161 14.70 9.14 -9.94
C VAL A 161 15.53 9.61 -11.14
N GLY A 162 15.12 10.68 -11.83
CA GLY A 162 15.89 11.28 -12.93
C GLY A 162 17.29 11.72 -12.47
N SER A 163 17.38 12.41 -11.33
CA SER A 163 18.67 12.84 -10.76
C SER A 163 19.58 11.65 -10.39
N VAL A 164 19.01 10.61 -9.75
CA VAL A 164 19.78 9.42 -9.37
C VAL A 164 20.18 8.61 -10.60
N GLY A 165 19.27 8.43 -11.57
CA GLY A 165 19.52 7.72 -12.82
C GLY A 165 20.67 8.34 -13.61
N GLN A 166 20.66 9.67 -13.76
CA GLN A 166 21.74 10.39 -14.43
C GLN A 166 23.09 10.20 -13.72
N ARG A 167 23.09 10.24 -12.36
CA ARG A 167 24.35 10.11 -11.59
C ARG A 167 24.92 8.69 -11.59
N LEU A 168 24.07 7.67 -11.54
CA LEU A 168 24.51 6.27 -11.42
C LEU A 168 24.69 5.57 -12.75
N LEU A 169 23.85 5.89 -13.73
CA LEU A 169 23.77 5.17 -15.00
C LEU A 169 24.17 6.04 -16.21
N GLY A 170 24.23 7.37 -16.04
CA GLY A 170 24.36 8.30 -17.17
C GLY A 170 23.15 8.30 -18.10
N LEU A 171 21.99 7.82 -17.62
CA LEU A 171 20.76 7.67 -18.41
C LEU A 171 19.64 8.53 -17.83
N GLU A 172 18.81 9.05 -18.73
CA GLU A 172 17.54 9.64 -18.34
C GLU A 172 16.51 8.54 -18.10
N ILE A 173 15.88 8.55 -16.91
CA ILE A 173 14.84 7.60 -16.53
C ILE A 173 13.52 8.35 -16.40
N ASP A 174 12.53 7.94 -17.18
CA ASP A 174 11.15 8.42 -17.02
C ASP A 174 10.27 7.39 -16.31
N LEU A 175 9.31 7.91 -15.55
CA LEU A 175 8.31 7.12 -14.82
C LEU A 175 6.92 7.47 -15.32
N GLY A 176 6.21 6.50 -15.89
CA GLY A 176 4.79 6.62 -16.28
C GLY A 176 3.85 6.04 -15.23
N LEU A 177 2.66 6.60 -15.10
CA LEU A 177 1.55 6.04 -14.32
C LEU A 177 0.33 5.89 -15.21
N SER A 178 -0.19 4.67 -15.29
CA SER A 178 -1.54 4.43 -15.79
C SER A 178 -2.53 4.49 -14.63
N ARG A 179 -3.56 5.31 -14.75
CA ARG A 179 -4.67 5.37 -13.79
C ARG A 179 -5.49 4.08 -13.74
N GLY A 180 -5.36 3.22 -14.76
CA GLY A 180 -6.22 2.05 -14.96
C GLY A 180 -7.49 2.35 -15.76
N TRP A 181 -7.61 3.57 -16.29
CA TRP A 181 -8.59 3.98 -17.31
C TRP A 181 -7.99 5.04 -18.23
N SER A 182 -8.62 5.26 -19.40
CA SER A 182 -8.15 6.26 -20.38
C SER A 182 -8.25 7.68 -19.82
N ALA A 183 -7.27 8.52 -20.12
CA ALA A 183 -7.31 9.95 -19.79
C ALA A 183 -8.44 10.72 -20.50
N GLU A 184 -8.96 10.16 -21.61
CA GLU A 184 -10.04 10.74 -22.41
C GLU A 184 -11.44 10.47 -21.84
N ARG A 185 -11.54 9.64 -20.80
CA ARG A 185 -12.81 9.22 -20.19
C ARG A 185 -12.75 9.39 -18.67
N SER A 186 -13.90 9.67 -18.08
CA SER A 186 -14.05 9.56 -16.64
C SER A 186 -13.97 8.10 -16.19
N LEU A 187 -13.66 7.87 -14.93
CA LEU A 187 -13.70 6.52 -14.37
C LEU A 187 -15.11 5.91 -14.43
N ASN A 188 -16.16 6.75 -14.27
CA ASN A 188 -17.55 6.31 -14.40
C ASN A 188 -17.84 5.75 -15.80
N GLU A 189 -17.44 6.48 -16.85
CA GLU A 189 -17.59 6.00 -18.24
C GLU A 189 -16.79 4.73 -18.50
N ALA A 190 -15.61 4.60 -17.88
CA ALA A 190 -14.79 3.40 -18.00
C ALA A 190 -15.44 2.18 -17.33
N LEU A 191 -16.05 2.35 -16.14
CA LEU A 191 -16.80 1.30 -15.44
C LEU A 191 -18.01 0.87 -16.24
N GLU A 192 -18.80 1.83 -16.78
CA GLU A 192 -19.94 1.51 -17.63
C GLU A 192 -19.52 0.74 -18.88
N ALA A 193 -18.47 1.17 -19.56
CA ALA A 193 -17.98 0.52 -20.77
C ALA A 193 -17.44 -0.91 -20.51
N SER A 194 -16.91 -1.17 -19.32
CA SER A 194 -16.38 -2.49 -18.95
C SER A 194 -17.41 -3.41 -18.30
N PHE A 195 -18.58 -2.92 -17.90
CA PHE A 195 -19.53 -3.61 -17.03
C PHE A 195 -19.94 -5.01 -17.50
N ALA A 196 -20.23 -5.19 -18.79
CA ALA A 196 -20.58 -6.51 -19.35
C ALA A 196 -19.44 -7.52 -19.16
N ARG A 197 -18.22 -7.11 -19.51
CA ARG A 197 -17.00 -7.93 -19.33
C ARG A 197 -16.69 -8.18 -17.85
N ASP A 198 -16.91 -7.19 -17.00
CA ASP A 198 -16.66 -7.28 -15.55
C ASP A 198 -17.61 -8.30 -14.91
N ARG A 199 -18.87 -8.34 -15.36
CA ARG A 199 -19.84 -9.37 -14.94
C ARG A 199 -19.44 -10.76 -15.38
N GLU A 200 -18.96 -10.90 -16.61
CA GLU A 200 -18.51 -12.21 -17.12
C GLU A 200 -17.30 -12.73 -16.34
N ARG A 201 -16.36 -11.85 -16.00
CA ARG A 201 -15.10 -12.22 -15.33
C ARG A 201 -15.17 -12.16 -13.80
N GLY A 202 -16.22 -11.61 -13.23
CA GLY A 202 -16.36 -11.42 -11.78
C GLY A 202 -15.33 -10.45 -11.19
N LEU A 203 -14.81 -9.51 -11.99
CA LEU A 203 -13.72 -8.62 -11.61
C LEU A 203 -13.84 -7.26 -12.29
N THR A 204 -13.69 -6.18 -11.53
CA THR A 204 -13.63 -4.81 -12.02
C THR A 204 -12.29 -4.57 -12.74
N HIS A 205 -12.34 -4.12 -13.99
CA HIS A 205 -11.16 -3.86 -14.80
C HIS A 205 -10.69 -2.40 -14.72
N ALA A 206 -11.60 -1.44 -14.59
CA ALA A 206 -11.26 -0.04 -14.49
C ALA A 206 -10.99 0.36 -13.03
N GLY A 207 -9.88 1.04 -12.79
CA GLY A 207 -9.52 1.56 -11.48
C GLY A 207 -8.01 1.57 -11.21
N PRO A 208 -7.59 2.34 -10.22
CA PRO A 208 -6.19 2.56 -9.90
C PRO A 208 -5.48 1.37 -9.23
#